data_db72209fa3d2c4b936a7603752569c63
#
_entry.id   db72209fa3d2c4b936a7603752569c63
#
_cell.length_a   1.000
_cell.length_b   1.000
_cell.length_c   1.000
_cell.angle_alpha   90.00
_cell.angle_beta   90.00
_cell.angle_gamma   90.00
#
_symmetry.space_group_name_H-M   'P 1'
#
loop_
_entity.id
_entity.type
_entity.pdbx_description
1 polymer ?
#
loop_
_entity_poly.entity_id
_entity_poly.type
_entity_poly.pdbx_seq_one_letter_code
_entity_poly.pdbx_strand_id
1 'polypeptide(L)'
;MYDKSECQTGVVHIGYGNFHRAHQAVYIDEYMEKTGDLRWGIVAVNLRNEGFREIDDYIVKTPSEYKIVRSHLDYIDWTKNRTIAKHMLTLPSVHLITITVTESGYAPGSPLF
;
A
#
# COMPACT_ATOMS: atom_id res chain seq x y z
N MET A 1 1.21 3.70 -19.99
CA MET A 1 0.70 3.89 -18.61
C MET A 1 -0.42 2.90 -18.36
N TYR A 2 -0.35 2.13 -17.29
CA TYR A 2 -1.38 1.15 -16.99
C TYR A 2 -2.62 1.79 -16.36
N ASP A 3 -3.76 1.10 -16.49
CA ASP A 3 -5.02 1.51 -15.88
C ASP A 3 -5.17 0.81 -14.52
N LYS A 4 -5.29 1.60 -13.46
CA LYS A 4 -5.46 1.11 -12.09
C LYS A 4 -6.67 0.17 -11.95
N SER A 5 -7.75 0.41 -12.69
CA SER A 5 -8.96 -0.42 -12.65
C SER A 5 -8.74 -1.84 -13.17
N GLU A 6 -7.67 -2.08 -13.94
CA GLU A 6 -7.30 -3.39 -14.45
C GLU A 6 -6.37 -4.17 -13.52
N CYS A 7 -5.91 -3.53 -12.43
CA CYS A 7 -5.02 -4.17 -11.49
C CYS A 7 -5.75 -5.15 -10.58
N GLN A 8 -5.10 -6.26 -10.27
CA GLN A 8 -5.51 -7.15 -9.19
C GLN A 8 -4.81 -6.74 -7.90
N THR A 9 -5.44 -7.00 -6.76
CA THR A 9 -4.80 -6.86 -5.47
C THR A 9 -3.81 -8.01 -5.27
N GLY A 10 -2.54 -7.72 -5.43
CA GLY A 10 -1.46 -8.69 -5.27
C GLY A 10 -0.67 -8.51 -3.98
N VAL A 11 -0.72 -7.33 -3.40
CA VAL A 11 0.01 -6.96 -2.18
C VAL A 11 -0.96 -6.35 -1.18
N VAL A 12 -0.89 -6.83 0.06
CA VAL A 12 -1.49 -6.13 1.20
C VAL A 12 -0.34 -5.58 2.04
N HIS A 13 -0.31 -4.28 2.21
CA HIS A 13 0.72 -3.62 2.99
C HIS A 13 0.13 -3.05 4.27
N ILE A 14 0.72 -3.37 5.42
CA ILE A 14 0.32 -2.88 6.73
C ILE A 14 1.25 -1.74 7.14
N GLY A 15 0.69 -0.58 7.41
CA GLY A 15 1.46 0.61 7.78
C GLY A 15 1.64 1.59 6.62
N TYR A 16 0.57 2.25 6.21
CA TYR A 16 0.58 3.22 5.12
C TYR A 16 1.24 4.53 5.54
N GLY A 17 2.52 4.64 5.31
CA GLY A 17 3.32 5.81 5.66
C GLY A 17 4.22 6.28 4.53
N ASN A 18 4.97 7.35 4.79
CA ASN A 18 5.82 7.99 3.77
C ASN A 18 6.92 7.05 3.25
N PHE A 19 7.48 6.21 4.12
CA PHE A 19 8.53 5.29 3.70
C PHE A 19 8.01 4.29 2.66
N HIS A 20 6.88 3.65 2.92
CA HIS A 20 6.25 2.73 1.98
C HIS A 20 5.88 3.43 0.67
N ARG A 21 5.29 4.63 0.77
CA ARG A 21 4.86 5.41 -0.40
C ARG A 21 6.03 5.80 -1.29
N ALA A 22 7.16 6.16 -0.68
CA ALA A 22 8.34 6.61 -1.42
C ALA A 22 9.19 5.45 -1.98
N HIS A 23 9.01 4.23 -1.51
CA HIS A 23 9.85 3.08 -1.86
C HIS A 23 9.04 1.95 -2.48
N GLN A 24 8.39 1.12 -1.68
CA GLN A 24 7.70 -0.08 -2.19
C GLN A 24 6.64 0.26 -3.24
N ALA A 25 5.83 1.28 -2.99
CA ALA A 25 4.79 1.66 -3.92
C ALA A 25 5.35 2.15 -5.25
N VAL A 26 6.46 2.88 -5.22
CA VAL A 26 7.15 3.36 -6.42
C VAL A 26 7.73 2.20 -7.21
N TYR A 27 8.39 1.26 -6.56
CA TYR A 27 8.99 0.11 -7.24
C TYR A 27 7.96 -0.81 -7.88
N ILE A 28 6.85 -1.05 -7.20
CA ILE A 28 5.74 -1.84 -7.74
C ILE A 28 5.10 -1.13 -8.93
N ASP A 29 4.88 0.18 -8.81
CA ASP A 29 4.36 0.99 -9.90
C ASP A 29 5.25 0.89 -11.15
N GLU A 30 6.56 1.04 -10.98
CA GLU A 30 7.52 0.92 -12.07
C GLU A 30 7.51 -0.47 -12.71
N TYR A 31 7.43 -1.50 -11.90
CA TYR A 31 7.39 -2.87 -12.39
C TYR A 31 6.14 -3.11 -13.23
N MET A 32 4.96 -2.69 -12.75
CA MET A 32 3.71 -2.84 -13.48
C MET A 32 3.72 -2.02 -14.78
N GLU A 33 4.27 -0.81 -14.74
CA GLU A 33 4.40 0.03 -15.93
C GLU A 33 5.28 -0.60 -16.99
N LYS A 34 6.41 -1.18 -16.60
CA LYS A 34 7.38 -1.77 -17.53
C LYS A 34 6.93 -3.10 -18.11
N THR A 35 6.28 -3.92 -17.31
CA THR A 35 5.99 -5.31 -17.66
C THR A 35 4.56 -5.53 -18.13
N GLY A 36 3.63 -4.64 -17.79
CA GLY A 36 2.20 -4.89 -17.99
C GLY A 36 1.64 -5.97 -17.08
N ASP A 37 2.41 -6.44 -16.10
CA ASP A 37 1.96 -7.41 -15.11
C ASP A 37 1.19 -6.70 -13.98
N LEU A 38 -0.12 -6.62 -14.12
CA LEU A 38 -0.99 -5.85 -13.24
C LEU A 38 -1.52 -6.65 -12.05
N ARG A 39 -0.86 -7.75 -11.68
CA ARG A 39 -1.23 -8.58 -10.53
C ARG A 39 -0.76 -8.02 -9.19
N TRP A 40 -0.08 -6.88 -9.15
CA TRP A 40 0.68 -6.41 -8.01
C TRP A 40 0.14 -5.11 -7.40
N GLY A 41 -1.10 -4.77 -7.69
CA GLY A 41 -1.73 -3.62 -7.04
C GLY A 41 -1.74 -3.78 -5.52
N ILE A 42 -1.64 -2.67 -4.80
CA ILE A 42 -1.46 -2.64 -3.35
C ILE A 42 -2.75 -2.19 -2.68
N VAL A 43 -3.21 -2.95 -1.70
CA VAL A 43 -4.17 -2.49 -0.70
C VAL A 43 -3.41 -2.18 0.58
N ALA A 44 -3.51 -0.96 1.07
CA ALA A 44 -2.83 -0.53 2.28
C ALA A 44 -3.78 -0.60 3.47
N VAL A 45 -3.29 -1.11 4.60
CA VAL A 45 -4.04 -1.22 5.85
C VAL A 45 -3.31 -0.45 6.94
N ASN A 46 -4.01 0.42 7.66
CA ASN A 46 -3.48 1.08 8.84
C ASN A 46 -4.11 0.50 10.11
N LEU A 47 -3.27 0.21 11.09
CA LEU A 47 -3.69 -0.35 12.37
C LEU A 47 -4.13 0.73 13.38
N ARG A 48 -3.75 1.97 13.14
CA ARG A 48 -4.06 3.11 14.00
C ARG A 48 -4.91 4.12 13.24
N ASN A 49 -5.80 4.80 13.96
CA ASN A 49 -6.52 5.93 13.41
C ASN A 49 -5.62 7.18 13.42
N GLU A 50 -4.72 7.27 12.46
CA GLU A 50 -3.81 8.41 12.28
C GLU A 50 -4.35 9.43 11.26
N GLY A 51 -5.66 9.48 11.11
CA GLY A 51 -6.31 10.30 10.12
C GLY A 51 -6.47 9.56 8.79
N PHE A 52 -7.57 9.87 8.13
CA PHE A 52 -7.86 9.34 6.81
C PHE A 52 -6.92 9.97 5.79
N ARG A 53 -6.28 9.13 4.99
CA ARG A 53 -5.52 9.57 3.83
C ARG A 53 -6.17 8.97 2.60
N GLU A 54 -6.56 9.84 1.69
CA GLU A 54 -7.10 9.37 0.43
C GLU A 54 -6.03 8.62 -0.36
N ILE A 55 -6.43 7.52 -0.96
CA ILE A 55 -5.60 6.82 -1.92
C ILE A 55 -5.89 7.41 -3.30
N ASP A 56 -5.22 8.51 -3.56
CA ASP A 56 -5.14 9.08 -4.89
C ASP A 56 -3.78 8.78 -5.49
N ASP A 57 -3.69 8.98 -6.79
CA ASP A 57 -2.39 9.04 -7.42
C ASP A 57 -1.57 10.15 -6.76
N TYR A 58 -0.39 9.84 -6.33
CA TYR A 58 0.46 10.80 -5.67
C TYR A 58 1.76 11.01 -6.41
N ILE A 59 2.38 12.15 -6.17
CA ILE A 59 3.62 12.53 -6.84
C ILE A 59 4.80 12.30 -5.90
N VAL A 60 5.77 11.55 -6.39
CA VAL A 60 7.05 11.36 -5.71
C VAL A 60 8.14 12.06 -6.50
N LYS A 61 8.98 12.80 -5.79
CA LYS A 61 10.18 13.39 -6.40
C LYS A 61 11.28 12.34 -6.43
N THR A 62 11.72 12.02 -7.63
CA THR A 62 12.92 11.20 -7.84
C THR A 62 14.13 12.12 -8.05
N PRO A 63 15.36 11.60 -8.07
CA PRO A 63 16.53 12.42 -8.35
C PRO A 63 16.47 13.17 -9.69
N SER A 64 15.78 12.61 -10.67
CA SER A 64 15.73 13.18 -12.04
C SER A 64 14.42 13.84 -12.40
N GLU A 65 13.31 13.51 -11.72
CA GLU A 65 11.99 14.00 -12.13
C GLU A 65 10.94 13.83 -11.04
N TYR A 66 9.73 14.32 -11.30
CA TYR A 66 8.55 14.01 -10.51
C TYR A 66 7.80 12.86 -11.17
N LYS A 67 7.41 11.89 -10.37
CA LYS A 67 6.74 10.68 -10.83
C LYS A 67 5.37 10.54 -10.19
N ILE A 68 4.36 10.25 -11.01
CA ILE A 68 3.01 9.90 -10.54
C ILE A 68 2.99 8.42 -10.23
N VAL A 69 2.55 8.06 -9.03
CA VAL A 69 2.50 6.67 -8.54
C VAL A 69 1.05 6.23 -8.41
N ARG A 70 0.69 5.13 -9.06
CA ARG A 70 -0.68 4.60 -9.16
C ARG A 70 -0.84 3.18 -8.59
N SER A 71 0.16 2.67 -7.91
CA SER A 71 0.17 1.27 -7.45
C SER A 71 -0.82 0.97 -6.32
N HIS A 72 -1.27 1.97 -5.56
CA HIS A 72 -2.26 1.77 -4.52
C HIS A 72 -3.67 1.70 -5.11
N LEU A 73 -4.39 0.62 -4.79
CA LEU A 73 -5.76 0.40 -5.24
C LEU A 73 -6.78 0.81 -4.21
N ASP A 74 -6.47 0.63 -2.93
CA ASP A 74 -7.37 0.95 -1.83
C ASP A 74 -6.60 1.14 -0.53
N TYR A 75 -7.27 1.77 0.42
CA TYR A 75 -6.76 2.02 1.77
C TYR A 75 -7.83 1.65 2.79
N ILE A 76 -7.45 0.88 3.80
CA ILE A 76 -8.39 0.39 4.80
C ILE A 76 -7.89 0.79 6.19
N ASP A 77 -8.76 1.48 6.92
CA ASP A 77 -8.56 1.76 8.33
C ASP A 77 -9.01 0.54 9.15
N TRP A 78 -8.07 -0.18 9.72
CA TRP A 78 -8.34 -1.35 10.54
C TRP A 78 -9.30 -1.06 11.69
N THR A 79 -9.20 0.14 12.28
CA THR A 79 -10.03 0.51 13.43
C THR A 79 -11.52 0.61 13.08
N LYS A 80 -11.85 0.87 11.82
CA LYS A 80 -13.23 1.05 11.33
C LYS A 80 -13.72 -0.12 10.48
N ASN A 81 -12.83 -0.74 9.72
CA ASN A 81 -13.18 -1.72 8.68
C ASN A 81 -12.40 -3.02 8.83
N ARG A 82 -12.34 -3.55 10.04
CA ARG A 82 -11.58 -4.77 10.37
C ARG A 82 -11.99 -5.96 9.51
N THR A 83 -13.27 -6.15 9.29
CA THR A 83 -13.79 -7.26 8.49
C THR A 83 -13.31 -7.19 7.05
N ILE A 84 -13.33 -5.99 6.46
CA ILE A 84 -12.85 -5.78 5.09
C ILE A 84 -11.35 -6.01 5.02
N ALA A 85 -10.58 -5.51 6.00
CA ALA A 85 -9.13 -5.72 6.05
C ALA A 85 -8.78 -7.21 6.13
N LYS A 86 -9.48 -7.97 6.96
CA LYS A 86 -9.30 -9.43 7.05
C LYS A 86 -9.63 -10.14 5.74
N HIS A 87 -10.69 -9.71 5.06
CA HIS A 87 -11.05 -10.25 3.77
C HIS A 87 -9.95 -10.04 2.74
N MET A 88 -9.34 -8.85 2.71
CA MET A 88 -8.23 -8.57 1.78
C MET A 88 -7.05 -9.53 1.98
N LEU A 89 -6.75 -9.89 3.23
CA LEU A 89 -5.67 -10.82 3.53
C LEU A 89 -5.92 -12.25 3.01
N THR A 90 -7.15 -12.58 2.68
CA THR A 90 -7.55 -13.91 2.23
C THR A 90 -7.86 -13.99 0.74
N LEU A 91 -7.72 -12.90 0.00
CA LEU A 91 -7.96 -12.89 -1.45
C LEU A 91 -6.98 -13.84 -2.16
N PRO A 92 -7.49 -14.69 -3.09
CA PRO A 92 -6.60 -15.58 -3.85
C PRO A 92 -5.54 -14.87 -4.67
N SER A 93 -5.78 -13.62 -5.05
CA SER A 93 -4.84 -12.81 -5.83
C SER A 93 -3.68 -12.24 -5.00
N VAL A 94 -3.78 -12.25 -3.67
CA VAL A 94 -2.74 -11.72 -2.79
C VAL A 94 -1.60 -12.73 -2.68
N HIS A 95 -0.42 -12.31 -3.13
CA HIS A 95 0.80 -13.12 -3.09
C HIS A 95 1.80 -12.62 -2.05
N LEU A 96 1.65 -11.39 -1.60
CA LEU A 96 2.63 -10.77 -0.71
C LEU A 96 1.92 -9.93 0.34
N ILE A 97 2.29 -10.14 1.59
CA ILE A 97 1.88 -9.31 2.71
C ILE A 97 3.14 -8.68 3.29
N THR A 98 3.16 -7.36 3.34
CA THR A 98 4.30 -6.60 3.84
C THR A 98 3.89 -5.72 5.00
N ILE A 99 4.85 -5.33 5.82
CA ILE A 99 4.63 -4.45 6.95
C ILE A 99 5.77 -3.46 7.07
N THR A 100 5.43 -2.20 7.31
CA THR A 100 6.39 -1.18 7.68
C THR A 100 6.18 -0.81 9.14
N VAL A 101 7.21 -0.95 9.94
CA VAL A 101 7.18 -0.63 11.37
C VAL A 101 8.01 0.61 11.60
N THR A 102 7.37 1.66 12.14
CA THR A 102 8.07 2.86 12.55
C THR A 102 8.70 2.65 13.94
N GLU A 103 9.59 3.56 14.34
CA GLU A 103 10.20 3.51 15.67
C GLU A 103 9.14 3.44 16.78
N SER A 104 8.05 4.20 16.66
CA SER A 104 6.93 4.13 17.60
C SER A 104 6.20 2.79 17.58
N GLY A 105 6.25 2.06 16.48
CA GLY A 105 5.69 0.72 16.34
C GLY A 105 6.41 -0.34 17.16
N TYR A 106 7.67 -0.09 17.54
CA TYR A 106 8.46 -0.97 18.41
C TYR A 106 8.28 -0.66 19.90
N ALA A 107 7.60 0.43 20.26
CA ALA A 107 7.41 0.80 21.64
C ALA A 107 6.46 -0.16 22.36
N PRO A 108 6.68 -0.45 23.67
CA PRO A 108 5.72 -1.19 24.47
C PRO A 108 4.33 -0.54 24.43
N GLY A 109 3.28 -1.37 24.29
CA GLY A 109 1.91 -0.89 24.12
C GLY A 109 1.50 -0.56 22.70
N SER A 110 2.41 -0.68 21.74
CA SER A 110 2.11 -0.58 20.32
C SER A 110 1.20 -1.76 19.89
N PRO A 111 0.34 -1.57 18.86
CA PRO A 111 -0.44 -2.67 18.28
C PRO A 111 0.38 -3.85 17.75
N LEU A 112 1.68 -3.67 17.53
CA LEU A 112 2.61 -4.69 17.04
C LEU A 112 3.31 -5.45 18.17
N PHE A 113 3.05 -5.09 19.41
CA PHE A 113 3.57 -5.76 20.59
C PHE A 113 2.41 -6.32 21.44
#